data_53877df9649f9cd84e461c81396b411f
#
_entry.id   53877df9649f9cd84e461c81396b411f
#
_cell.length_a   1.000
_cell.length_b   1.000
_cell.length_c   1.000
_cell.angle_alpha   90.00
_cell.angle_beta   90.00
_cell.angle_gamma   90.00
#
_symmetry.space_group_name_H-M   'P 1'
#
loop_
_entity.id
_entity.type
_entity.pdbx_description
1 polymer ?
#
loop_
_entity_poly.entity_id
_entity_poly.type
_entity_poly.pdbx_seq_one_letter_code
_entity_poly.pdbx_strand_id
1 'polypeptide(L)'
;MKIKILYKWELLIWLWLAFFFNQADRQIFNIAMPLIKADLGLTDTELGLVTSIFVLTIGVFIPIAGFAGDLFSRKNIICISLLFWSVATLLTGFSVTLIHLVLLRSFAVGGGEAFYAPAANALIGEFHQKTRALAMSVHQTSLYAGVILSGVVGGYIAQTYGWKNTFFLFGGIGILLAGMLAWRLKPSVQVSESVSNADRKIFLKQAALALFEKPTALLLGGAFACLVFVNVGYLTWMPTFLHEKFGLSITQAGFSSMFYHHIFAFAGVLAGGWYSDKIAIKGNHKRLIIQSLGLFCGAPFIFLLGQSGTPFVTYAALAGFGFFRGIYEANLYTTLFSVIAPAFRATSIGLISMFAFVTSALAPFFLGYLKPTLGLSDGLSALCLAYILGGICVLIALKYFFKQDCIPLTKEQ
;
A
#
# COMPACT_ATOMS: atom_id res chain seq x y z
N MET A 1 -6.56 5.37 39.97
CA MET A 1 -5.59 4.33 39.59
C MET A 1 -4.91 4.75 38.29
N LYS A 2 -3.65 5.20 38.28
CA LYS A 2 -2.94 5.55 37.03
C LYS A 2 -2.51 4.24 36.36
N ILE A 3 -3.17 3.85 35.28
CA ILE A 3 -2.77 2.69 34.46
C ILE A 3 -1.41 3.06 33.85
N LYS A 4 -0.33 2.46 34.37
CA LYS A 4 1.02 2.63 33.83
C LYS A 4 1.14 1.77 32.58
N ILE A 5 0.87 2.36 31.41
CA ILE A 5 1.05 1.66 30.12
C ILE A 5 2.56 1.37 29.97
N LEU A 6 2.90 0.09 29.72
CA LEU A 6 4.28 -0.28 29.41
C LEU A 6 4.72 0.44 28.14
N TYR A 7 5.92 1.01 28.10
CA TYR A 7 6.43 1.80 27.00
C TYR A 7 6.26 1.17 25.62
N LYS A 8 6.42 -0.16 25.50
CA LYS A 8 6.23 -0.88 24.22
C LYS A 8 4.82 -0.69 23.61
N TRP A 9 3.76 -0.63 24.43
CA TRP A 9 2.40 -0.40 23.98
C TRP A 9 2.14 1.08 23.69
N GLU A 10 2.75 1.97 24.47
CA GLU A 10 2.73 3.41 24.18
C GLU A 10 3.41 3.70 22.83
N LEU A 11 4.58 3.12 22.57
CA LEU A 11 5.27 3.15 21.30
C LEU A 11 4.35 2.71 20.15
N LEU A 12 3.66 1.58 20.33
CA LEU A 12 2.75 1.05 19.32
C LEU A 12 1.59 2.01 19.01
N ILE A 13 1.02 2.67 20.01
CA ILE A 13 -0.03 3.68 19.81
C ILE A 13 0.49 4.84 18.95
N TRP A 14 1.66 5.39 19.26
CA TRP A 14 2.26 6.47 18.48
C TRP A 14 2.58 6.07 17.05
N LEU A 15 3.12 4.88 16.84
CA LEU A 15 3.38 4.35 15.50
C LEU A 15 2.06 4.06 14.76
N TRP A 16 1.04 3.58 15.44
CA TRP A 16 -0.29 3.38 14.87
C TRP A 16 -0.88 4.70 14.35
N LEU A 17 -0.82 5.77 15.14
CA LEU A 17 -1.27 7.09 14.73
C LEU A 17 -0.47 7.63 13.53
N ALA A 18 0.86 7.48 13.54
CA ALA A 18 1.69 7.91 12.43
C ALA A 18 1.37 7.17 11.14
N PHE A 19 1.13 5.84 11.20
CA PHE A 19 0.75 5.06 10.02
C PHE A 19 -0.68 5.36 9.55
N PHE A 20 -1.58 5.64 10.48
CA PHE A 20 -2.91 6.14 10.17
C PHE A 20 -2.84 7.41 9.30
N PHE A 21 -2.08 8.44 9.73
CA PHE A 21 -1.92 9.66 8.95
C PHE A 21 -1.19 9.42 7.63
N ASN A 22 -0.16 8.58 7.60
CA ASN A 22 0.52 8.19 6.37
C ASN A 22 -0.46 7.63 5.32
N GLN A 23 -1.37 6.73 5.73
CA GLN A 23 -2.34 6.13 4.82
C GLN A 23 -3.49 7.08 4.46
N ALA A 24 -3.92 7.91 5.41
CA ALA A 24 -4.94 8.92 5.18
C ALA A 24 -4.46 9.99 4.18
N ASP A 25 -3.25 10.50 4.33
CA ASP A 25 -2.64 11.50 3.43
C ASP A 25 -2.58 10.99 1.97
N ARG A 26 -2.37 9.70 1.78
CA ARG A 26 -2.39 9.09 0.44
C ARG A 26 -3.74 9.24 -0.24
N GLN A 27 -4.83 9.16 0.50
CA GLN A 27 -6.17 9.11 -0.06
C GLN A 27 -6.84 10.48 -0.21
N ILE A 28 -6.49 11.47 0.61
CA ILE A 28 -7.15 12.78 0.56
C ILE A 28 -7.04 13.46 -0.81
N PHE A 29 -5.91 13.27 -1.53
CA PHE A 29 -5.75 13.77 -2.89
C PHE A 29 -6.74 13.10 -3.84
N ASN A 30 -6.84 11.77 -3.82
CA ASN A 30 -7.71 11.00 -4.70
C ASN A 30 -9.20 11.35 -4.49
N ILE A 31 -9.58 11.60 -3.23
CA ILE A 31 -10.94 11.99 -2.85
C ILE A 31 -11.25 13.42 -3.33
N ALA A 32 -10.28 14.32 -3.22
CA ALA A 32 -10.43 15.72 -3.59
C ALA A 32 -10.22 16.00 -5.09
N MET A 33 -9.84 15.00 -5.90
CA MET A 33 -9.50 15.18 -7.32
C MET A 33 -10.57 15.94 -8.14
N PRO A 34 -11.88 15.68 -8.00
CA PRO A 34 -12.88 16.44 -8.74
C PRO A 34 -12.86 17.94 -8.42
N LEU A 35 -12.63 18.29 -7.15
CA LEU A 35 -12.56 19.69 -6.70
C LEU A 35 -11.25 20.36 -7.15
N ILE A 36 -10.12 19.65 -7.07
CA ILE A 36 -8.81 20.12 -7.55
C ILE A 36 -8.87 20.37 -9.06
N LYS A 37 -9.50 19.44 -9.80
CA LYS A 37 -9.74 19.58 -11.24
C LYS A 37 -10.46 20.88 -11.57
N ALA A 38 -11.57 21.14 -10.88
CA ALA A 38 -12.39 22.32 -11.11
C ALA A 38 -11.70 23.63 -10.70
N ASP A 39 -10.96 23.65 -9.57
CA ASP A 39 -10.29 24.85 -9.04
C ASP A 39 -9.04 25.24 -9.87
N LEU A 40 -8.26 24.26 -10.31
CA LEU A 40 -6.99 24.49 -11.01
C LEU A 40 -7.10 24.33 -12.54
N GLY A 41 -8.27 23.97 -13.07
CA GLY A 41 -8.47 23.76 -14.51
C GLY A 41 -7.65 22.61 -15.10
N LEU A 42 -7.31 21.59 -14.28
CA LEU A 42 -6.46 20.48 -14.71
C LEU A 42 -7.26 19.44 -15.50
N THR A 43 -6.55 18.75 -16.39
CA THR A 43 -7.09 17.60 -17.11
C THR A 43 -7.05 16.33 -16.24
N ASP A 44 -7.85 15.32 -16.60
CA ASP A 44 -7.80 14.01 -15.93
C ASP A 44 -6.44 13.33 -16.09
N THR A 45 -5.79 13.53 -17.24
CA THR A 45 -4.42 13.04 -17.50
C THR A 45 -3.40 13.64 -16.52
N GLU A 46 -3.47 14.94 -16.28
CA GLU A 46 -2.57 15.64 -15.34
C GLU A 46 -2.79 15.18 -13.90
N LEU A 47 -4.03 14.99 -13.49
CA LEU A 47 -4.33 14.44 -12.17
C LEU A 47 -3.84 12.99 -11.99
N GLY A 48 -4.04 12.16 -13.02
CA GLY A 48 -3.46 10.83 -13.08
C GLY A 48 -1.94 10.84 -13.01
N LEU A 49 -1.29 11.79 -13.69
CA LEU A 49 0.16 11.99 -13.66
C LEU A 49 0.68 12.33 -12.26
N VAL A 50 0.01 13.22 -11.52
CA VAL A 50 0.37 13.55 -10.12
C VAL A 50 0.40 12.29 -9.26
N THR A 51 -0.65 11.46 -9.33
CA THR A 51 -0.70 10.20 -8.57
C THR A 51 0.34 9.19 -9.07
N SER A 52 0.56 9.10 -10.36
CA SER A 52 1.57 8.22 -10.96
C SER A 52 2.99 8.56 -10.48
N ILE A 53 3.36 9.83 -10.50
CA ILE A 53 4.67 10.29 -9.99
C ILE A 53 4.78 10.03 -8.49
N PHE A 54 3.70 10.21 -7.72
CA PHE A 54 3.68 9.89 -6.29
C PHE A 54 3.99 8.41 -6.03
N VAL A 55 3.30 7.50 -6.72
CA VAL A 55 3.50 6.05 -6.59
C VAL A 55 4.89 5.63 -7.05
N LEU A 56 5.36 6.20 -8.16
CA LEU A 56 6.72 5.98 -8.68
C LEU A 56 7.77 6.42 -7.65
N THR A 57 7.59 7.60 -7.05
CA THR A 57 8.49 8.13 -6.04
C THR A 57 8.58 7.18 -4.85
N ILE A 58 7.45 6.73 -4.30
CA ILE A 58 7.45 5.72 -3.23
C ILE A 58 8.22 4.48 -3.65
N GLY A 59 7.93 3.92 -4.83
CA GLY A 59 8.58 2.71 -5.34
C GLY A 59 10.10 2.83 -5.41
N VAL A 60 10.60 3.94 -5.93
CA VAL A 60 12.04 4.21 -6.06
C VAL A 60 12.70 4.42 -4.69
N PHE A 61 12.00 5.05 -3.74
CA PHE A 61 12.56 5.34 -2.42
C PHE A 61 12.46 4.15 -1.44
N ILE A 62 11.62 3.12 -1.66
CA ILE A 62 11.53 1.94 -0.77
C ILE A 62 12.88 1.29 -0.48
N PRO A 63 13.74 0.95 -1.47
CA PRO A 63 15.05 0.38 -1.20
C PRO A 63 15.98 1.34 -0.45
N ILE A 64 15.93 2.63 -0.79
CA ILE A 64 16.72 3.69 -0.14
C ILE A 64 16.31 3.82 1.33
N ALA A 65 15.01 3.77 1.61
CA ALA A 65 14.45 3.84 2.96
C ALA A 65 14.86 2.64 3.82
N GLY A 66 14.85 1.44 3.24
CA GLY A 66 15.37 0.24 3.90
C GLY A 66 16.83 0.41 4.31
N PHE A 67 17.67 0.88 3.39
CA PHE A 67 19.08 1.15 3.65
C PHE A 67 19.29 2.24 4.72
N ALA A 68 18.52 3.32 4.67
CA ALA A 68 18.61 4.38 5.68
C ALA A 68 18.22 3.86 7.08
N GLY A 69 17.25 2.95 7.18
CA GLY A 69 16.82 2.31 8.44
C GLY A 69 17.92 1.51 9.13
N ASP A 70 18.93 1.04 8.38
CA ASP A 70 20.10 0.33 8.91
C ASP A 70 21.21 1.28 9.36
N LEU A 71 21.29 2.49 8.78
CA LEU A 71 22.35 3.45 9.04
C LEU A 71 22.02 4.46 10.13
N PHE A 72 20.79 4.90 10.19
CA PHE A 72 20.37 6.00 11.04
C PHE A 72 19.42 5.53 12.16
N SER A 73 19.30 6.34 13.21
CA SER A 73 18.35 6.08 14.29
C SER A 73 16.92 5.96 13.74
N ARG A 74 16.30 4.82 13.96
CA ARG A 74 14.91 4.52 13.54
C ARG A 74 13.92 5.58 14.06
N LYS A 75 14.10 6.03 15.31
CA LYS A 75 13.34 7.16 15.87
C LYS A 75 13.46 8.40 15.01
N ASN A 76 14.71 8.79 14.68
CA ASN A 76 14.95 10.00 13.91
C ASN A 76 14.37 9.92 12.51
N ILE A 77 14.50 8.75 11.83
CA ILE A 77 13.88 8.51 10.53
C ILE A 77 12.37 8.71 10.62
N ILE A 78 11.69 8.09 11.59
CA ILE A 78 10.25 8.20 11.76
C ILE A 78 9.83 9.66 12.01
N CYS A 79 10.49 10.35 12.91
CA CYS A 79 10.12 11.74 13.26
C CYS A 79 10.39 12.71 12.11
N ILE A 80 11.56 12.60 11.46
CA ILE A 80 11.94 13.48 10.35
C ILE A 80 11.06 13.21 9.13
N SER A 81 10.83 11.96 8.77
CA SER A 81 9.98 11.60 7.64
C SER A 81 8.54 12.07 7.87
N LEU A 82 7.97 11.84 9.07
CA LEU A 82 6.64 12.32 9.43
C LEU A 82 6.53 13.83 9.33
N LEU A 83 7.49 14.56 9.89
CA LEU A 83 7.53 16.03 9.81
C LEU A 83 7.62 16.49 8.35
N PHE A 84 8.54 15.90 7.59
CA PHE A 84 8.80 16.29 6.20
C PHE A 84 7.56 16.12 5.32
N TRP A 85 6.93 14.91 5.32
CA TRP A 85 5.74 14.71 4.48
C TRP A 85 4.55 15.54 4.98
N SER A 86 4.40 15.74 6.30
CA SER A 86 3.28 16.53 6.84
C SER A 86 3.42 18.01 6.49
N VAL A 87 4.63 18.56 6.49
CA VAL A 87 4.88 19.92 5.99
C VAL A 87 4.58 19.98 4.48
N ALA A 88 5.03 19.00 3.70
CA ALA A 88 4.74 18.95 2.27
C ALA A 88 3.23 18.80 1.99
N THR A 89 2.50 18.01 2.79
CA THR A 89 1.04 17.90 2.73
C THR A 89 0.38 19.26 3.02
N LEU A 90 0.79 19.94 4.08
CA LEU A 90 0.28 21.29 4.40
C LEU A 90 0.55 22.26 3.25
N LEU A 91 1.77 22.28 2.72
CA LEU A 91 2.15 23.15 1.60
C LEU A 91 1.39 22.80 0.31
N THR A 92 0.96 21.55 0.13
CA THR A 92 0.11 21.15 -1.01
C THR A 92 -1.20 21.93 -1.03
N GLY A 93 -1.74 22.34 0.12
CA GLY A 93 -2.92 23.21 0.20
C GLY A 93 -2.73 24.61 -0.43
N PHE A 94 -1.49 25.08 -0.62
CA PHE A 94 -1.17 26.32 -1.33
C PHE A 94 -0.91 26.14 -2.82
N SER A 95 -1.07 24.92 -3.35
CA SER A 95 -0.82 24.66 -4.76
C SER A 95 -1.82 25.41 -5.65
N VAL A 96 -1.30 26.03 -6.70
CA VAL A 96 -2.07 26.77 -7.73
C VAL A 96 -1.74 26.31 -9.16
N THR A 97 -0.80 25.38 -9.31
CA THR A 97 -0.40 24.81 -10.61
C THR A 97 -0.12 23.32 -10.50
N LEU A 98 -0.13 22.63 -11.65
CA LEU A 98 0.29 21.23 -11.76
C LEU A 98 1.69 21.00 -11.19
N ILE A 99 2.64 21.89 -11.46
CA ILE A 99 4.03 21.76 -11.00
C ILE A 99 4.11 21.79 -9.48
N HIS A 100 3.33 22.65 -8.80
CA HIS A 100 3.27 22.65 -7.33
C HIS A 100 2.76 21.31 -6.79
N LEU A 101 1.72 20.72 -7.41
CA LEU A 101 1.21 19.40 -7.03
C LEU A 101 2.25 18.30 -7.26
N VAL A 102 2.95 18.32 -8.39
CA VAL A 102 4.00 17.33 -8.67
C VAL A 102 5.15 17.43 -7.66
N LEU A 103 5.63 18.63 -7.37
CA LEU A 103 6.75 18.82 -6.44
C LEU A 103 6.38 18.50 -5.00
N LEU A 104 5.25 19.04 -4.53
CA LEU A 104 4.85 18.92 -3.13
C LEU A 104 4.16 17.58 -2.87
N ARG A 105 3.07 17.28 -3.63
CA ARG A 105 2.27 16.08 -3.40
C ARG A 105 2.97 14.80 -3.88
N SER A 106 3.67 14.85 -5.01
CA SER A 106 4.26 13.62 -5.55
C SER A 106 5.67 13.38 -5.03
N PHE A 107 6.60 14.30 -5.24
CA PHE A 107 8.00 14.09 -4.83
C PHE A 107 8.19 14.25 -3.31
N ALA A 108 7.73 15.35 -2.71
CA ALA A 108 8.01 15.62 -1.31
C ALA A 108 7.21 14.67 -0.38
N VAL A 109 5.90 14.57 -0.54
CA VAL A 109 5.09 13.66 0.28
C VAL A 109 5.48 12.21 0.00
N GLY A 110 5.53 11.77 -1.27
CA GLY A 110 5.88 10.40 -1.63
C GLY A 110 7.28 9.98 -1.17
N GLY A 111 8.26 10.88 -1.32
CA GLY A 111 9.63 10.66 -0.84
C GLY A 111 9.69 10.54 0.69
N GLY A 112 8.99 11.42 1.43
CA GLY A 112 8.95 11.36 2.90
C GLY A 112 8.25 10.10 3.41
N GLU A 113 7.10 9.76 2.86
CA GLU A 113 6.30 8.60 3.29
C GLU A 113 7.00 7.25 3.13
N ALA A 114 7.87 7.10 2.12
CA ALA A 114 8.57 5.85 1.86
C ALA A 114 9.45 5.38 3.02
N PHE A 115 9.98 6.31 3.82
CA PHE A 115 10.91 6.01 4.93
C PHE A 115 10.20 5.52 6.20
N TYR A 116 8.90 5.75 6.34
CA TYR A 116 8.20 5.44 7.58
C TYR A 116 8.10 3.93 7.86
N ALA A 117 7.53 3.17 6.93
CA ALA A 117 7.16 1.77 7.18
C ALA A 117 8.36 0.85 7.51
N PRO A 118 9.52 0.91 6.82
CA PRO A 118 10.68 0.11 7.19
C PRO A 118 11.18 0.41 8.60
N ALA A 119 11.30 1.69 8.97
CA ALA A 119 11.79 2.11 10.27
C ALA A 119 10.81 1.75 11.40
N ALA A 120 9.49 1.94 11.19
CA ALA A 120 8.45 1.61 12.17
C ALA A 120 8.39 0.11 12.44
N ASN A 121 8.39 -0.72 11.39
CA ASN A 121 8.36 -2.18 11.53
C ASN A 121 9.60 -2.72 12.26
N ALA A 122 10.78 -2.16 11.96
CA ALA A 122 12.00 -2.52 12.66
C ALA A 122 11.94 -2.13 14.14
N LEU A 123 11.42 -0.94 14.47
CA LEU A 123 11.28 -0.47 15.83
C LEU A 123 10.26 -1.30 16.63
N ILE A 124 9.12 -1.66 16.03
CA ILE A 124 8.14 -2.58 16.64
C ILE A 124 8.81 -3.91 16.93
N GLY A 125 9.57 -4.47 15.99
CA GLY A 125 10.30 -5.73 16.16
C GLY A 125 11.29 -5.73 17.33
N GLU A 126 11.93 -4.59 17.58
CA GLU A 126 12.90 -4.39 18.67
C GLU A 126 12.21 -4.42 20.06
N PHE A 127 11.11 -3.68 20.23
CA PHE A 127 10.44 -3.55 21.52
C PHE A 127 9.43 -4.65 21.81
N HIS A 128 8.95 -5.39 20.81
CA HIS A 128 7.92 -6.43 20.93
C HIS A 128 8.44 -7.85 20.64
N GLN A 129 9.61 -8.23 21.16
CA GLN A 129 10.23 -9.56 20.89
C GLN A 129 9.27 -10.73 21.12
N LYS A 130 8.56 -10.77 22.27
CA LYS A 130 7.60 -11.83 22.61
C LYS A 130 6.18 -11.65 22.04
N THR A 131 5.84 -10.44 21.59
CA THR A 131 4.49 -10.09 21.12
C THR A 131 4.53 -9.46 19.72
N ARG A 132 5.57 -9.79 18.94
CA ARG A 132 5.85 -9.14 17.65
C ARG A 132 4.70 -9.30 16.67
N ALA A 133 4.18 -10.52 16.53
CA ALA A 133 3.08 -10.77 15.60
C ALA A 133 1.82 -9.96 15.95
N LEU A 134 1.43 -9.94 17.23
CA LEU A 134 0.30 -9.15 17.70
C LEU A 134 0.51 -7.65 17.48
N ALA A 135 1.70 -7.13 17.82
CA ALA A 135 2.01 -5.71 17.63
C ALA A 135 1.98 -5.30 16.15
N MET A 136 2.53 -6.13 15.26
CA MET A 136 2.46 -5.90 13.81
C MET A 136 1.02 -5.94 13.30
N SER A 137 0.20 -6.88 13.77
CA SER A 137 -1.21 -6.95 13.38
C SER A 137 -1.99 -5.72 13.86
N VAL A 138 -1.77 -5.26 15.08
CA VAL A 138 -2.38 -4.01 15.58
C VAL A 138 -1.90 -2.82 14.78
N HIS A 139 -0.59 -2.71 14.51
CA HIS A 139 -0.07 -1.62 13.66
C HIS A 139 -0.71 -1.63 12.26
N GLN A 140 -0.92 -2.81 11.67
CA GLN A 140 -1.53 -2.94 10.34
C GLN A 140 -3.00 -2.48 10.30
N THR A 141 -3.73 -2.54 11.42
CA THR A 141 -5.13 -2.04 11.45
C THR A 141 -5.22 -0.54 11.18
N SER A 142 -4.15 0.22 11.44
CA SER A 142 -4.11 1.66 11.16
C SER A 142 -4.17 1.98 9.68
N LEU A 143 -3.68 1.09 8.80
CA LEU A 143 -3.85 1.22 7.35
C LEU A 143 -5.33 1.28 6.97
N TYR A 144 -6.09 0.28 7.40
CA TYR A 144 -7.52 0.21 7.09
C TYR A 144 -8.29 1.40 7.69
N ALA A 145 -7.99 1.73 8.96
CA ALA A 145 -8.60 2.88 9.62
C ALA A 145 -8.27 4.20 8.91
N GLY A 146 -7.00 4.42 8.55
CA GLY A 146 -6.55 5.63 7.86
C GLY A 146 -7.21 5.80 6.48
N VAL A 147 -7.24 4.75 5.69
CA VAL A 147 -7.87 4.76 4.36
C VAL A 147 -9.39 5.02 4.46
N ILE A 148 -10.10 4.31 5.34
CA ILE A 148 -11.57 4.46 5.47
C ILE A 148 -11.93 5.83 6.03
N LEU A 149 -11.28 6.27 7.12
CA LEU A 149 -11.61 7.54 7.76
C LEU A 149 -11.20 8.75 6.93
N SER A 150 -10.16 8.65 6.09
CA SER A 150 -9.83 9.71 5.14
C SER A 150 -10.97 9.94 4.13
N GLY A 151 -11.68 8.89 3.75
CA GLY A 151 -12.87 8.97 2.89
C GLY A 151 -13.97 9.83 3.49
N VAL A 152 -14.23 9.66 4.79
CA VAL A 152 -15.25 10.44 5.52
C VAL A 152 -14.75 11.84 5.84
N VAL A 153 -13.66 11.92 6.61
CA VAL A 153 -13.15 13.21 7.14
C VAL A 153 -12.60 14.07 6.02
N GLY A 154 -11.75 13.50 5.16
CA GLY A 154 -11.16 14.21 4.04
C GLY A 154 -12.22 14.65 3.03
N GLY A 155 -13.18 13.78 2.70
CA GLY A 155 -14.30 14.08 1.82
C GLY A 155 -15.21 15.17 2.37
N TYR A 156 -15.57 15.10 3.66
CA TYR A 156 -16.41 16.11 4.31
C TYR A 156 -15.74 17.49 4.31
N ILE A 157 -14.47 17.55 4.68
CA ILE A 157 -13.75 18.83 4.73
C ILE A 157 -13.54 19.39 3.31
N ALA A 158 -13.15 18.54 2.36
CA ALA A 158 -12.99 18.97 0.97
C ALA A 158 -14.29 19.52 0.39
N GLN A 159 -15.44 18.87 0.66
CA GLN A 159 -16.74 19.27 0.17
C GLN A 159 -17.26 20.56 0.83
N THR A 160 -17.08 20.71 2.16
CA THR A 160 -17.72 21.79 2.94
C THR A 160 -16.85 23.04 3.00
N TYR A 161 -15.53 22.85 3.16
CA TYR A 161 -14.58 23.94 3.37
C TYR A 161 -13.60 24.14 2.20
N GLY A 162 -13.68 23.29 1.17
CA GLY A 162 -12.78 23.29 0.02
C GLY A 162 -11.57 22.37 0.21
N TRP A 163 -11.06 21.87 -0.91
CA TRP A 163 -10.01 20.85 -0.94
C TRP A 163 -8.72 21.29 -0.25
N LYS A 164 -8.34 22.57 -0.30
CA LYS A 164 -7.14 23.14 0.33
C LYS A 164 -7.13 22.93 1.83
N ASN A 165 -8.29 23.11 2.47
CA ASN A 165 -8.44 22.96 3.93
C ASN A 165 -8.25 21.51 4.39
N THR A 166 -8.50 20.52 3.52
CA THR A 166 -8.17 19.12 3.83
C THR A 166 -6.67 18.94 4.00
N PHE A 167 -5.87 19.52 3.12
CA PHE A 167 -4.40 19.44 3.20
C PHE A 167 -3.85 20.23 4.39
N PHE A 168 -4.43 21.39 4.70
CA PHE A 168 -4.03 22.16 5.88
C PHE A 168 -4.31 21.42 7.19
N LEU A 169 -5.48 20.76 7.29
CA LEU A 169 -5.82 20.01 8.49
C LEU A 169 -4.92 18.77 8.66
N PHE A 170 -4.83 17.92 7.64
CA PHE A 170 -4.04 16.68 7.74
C PHE A 170 -2.56 16.97 7.92
N GLY A 171 -1.99 17.91 7.17
CA GLY A 171 -0.60 18.36 7.35
C GLY A 171 -0.35 18.99 8.71
N GLY A 172 -1.25 19.86 9.18
CA GLY A 172 -1.13 20.50 10.49
C GLY A 172 -1.15 19.49 11.65
N ILE A 173 -2.10 18.54 11.64
CA ILE A 173 -2.14 17.47 12.66
C ILE A 173 -0.90 16.58 12.56
N GLY A 174 -0.44 16.27 11.34
CA GLY A 174 0.78 15.49 11.14
C GLY A 174 2.04 16.17 11.71
N ILE A 175 2.17 17.49 11.57
CA ILE A 175 3.27 18.27 12.18
C ILE A 175 3.21 18.20 13.71
N LEU A 176 2.03 18.37 14.30
CA LEU A 176 1.84 18.24 15.74
C LEU A 176 2.20 16.83 16.22
N LEU A 177 1.76 15.83 15.49
CA LEU A 177 2.07 14.43 15.79
C LEU A 177 3.59 14.16 15.70
N ALA A 178 4.28 14.72 14.72
CA ALA A 178 5.75 14.59 14.60
C ALA A 178 6.46 15.17 15.83
N GLY A 179 6.02 16.32 16.32
CA GLY A 179 6.53 16.93 17.56
C GLY A 179 6.29 16.04 18.78
N MET A 180 5.08 15.46 18.90
CA MET A 180 4.76 14.51 19.98
C MET A 180 5.62 13.24 19.92
N LEU A 181 5.82 12.68 18.74
CA LEU A 181 6.69 11.50 18.55
C LEU A 181 8.14 11.83 18.90
N ALA A 182 8.66 12.98 18.47
CA ALA A 182 10.02 13.39 18.78
C ALA A 182 10.26 13.49 20.30
N TRP A 183 9.26 13.95 21.04
CA TRP A 183 9.30 14.03 22.50
C TRP A 183 9.14 12.68 23.20
N ARG A 184 8.20 11.83 22.74
CA ARG A 184 7.80 10.60 23.44
C ARG A 184 8.63 9.36 23.08
N LEU A 185 9.10 9.27 21.82
CA LEU A 185 9.86 8.11 21.39
C LEU A 185 11.26 8.11 22.00
N LYS A 186 11.66 6.95 22.53
CA LYS A 186 13.03 6.73 23.00
C LYS A 186 13.95 6.37 21.83
N PRO A 187 15.21 6.75 21.88
CA PRO A 187 16.20 6.28 20.89
C PRO A 187 16.23 4.77 20.84
N SER A 188 16.31 4.18 19.64
CA SER A 188 16.58 2.76 19.46
C SER A 188 18.06 2.48 19.76
N VAL A 189 18.35 1.30 20.28
CA VAL A 189 19.73 0.86 20.39
C VAL A 189 20.22 0.56 18.97
N GLN A 190 21.14 1.38 18.47
CA GLN A 190 21.78 1.08 17.19
C GLN A 190 22.66 -0.16 17.38
N VAL A 191 22.29 -1.27 16.80
CA VAL A 191 23.21 -2.37 16.56
C VAL A 191 24.01 -1.97 15.32
N SER A 192 25.02 -1.12 15.54
CA SER A 192 25.99 -0.81 14.50
C SER A 192 27.01 -1.94 14.43
N GLU A 193 26.66 -3.07 13.87
CA GLU A 193 27.68 -3.86 13.20
C GLU A 193 28.03 -3.10 11.92
N SER A 194 29.24 -2.60 11.89
CA SER A 194 29.80 -1.86 10.75
C SER A 194 30.06 -2.83 9.58
N VAL A 195 28.97 -3.27 8.94
CA VAL A 195 29.07 -4.01 7.68
C VAL A 195 29.65 -3.07 6.63
N SER A 196 30.80 -3.44 6.08
CA SER A 196 31.47 -2.69 5.03
C SER A 196 30.54 -2.40 3.85
N ASN A 197 30.66 -1.23 3.23
CA ASN A 197 29.92 -0.90 2.02
C ASN A 197 30.18 -1.89 0.86
N ALA A 198 31.37 -2.51 0.83
CA ALA A 198 31.70 -3.54 -0.13
C ALA A 198 30.90 -4.82 0.13
N ASP A 199 30.81 -5.26 1.39
CA ASP A 199 30.04 -6.46 1.77
C ASP A 199 28.56 -6.27 1.52
N ARG A 200 28.02 -5.06 1.74
CA ARG A 200 26.62 -4.73 1.43
C ARG A 200 26.32 -4.79 -0.06
N LYS A 201 27.19 -4.26 -0.93
CA LYS A 201 27.03 -4.36 -2.39
C LYS A 201 27.04 -5.82 -2.86
N ILE A 202 27.96 -6.62 -2.29
CA ILE A 202 28.04 -8.06 -2.57
C ILE A 202 26.74 -8.74 -2.14
N PHE A 203 26.25 -8.47 -0.93
CA PHE A 203 25.01 -9.03 -0.41
C PHE A 203 23.80 -8.67 -1.27
N LEU A 204 23.64 -7.39 -1.65
CA LEU A 204 22.57 -6.95 -2.54
C LEU A 204 22.60 -7.64 -3.89
N LYS A 205 23.80 -7.78 -4.47
CA LYS A 205 24.01 -8.51 -5.72
C LYS A 205 23.62 -9.99 -5.57
N GLN A 206 24.03 -10.63 -4.48
CA GLN A 206 23.68 -12.04 -4.20
C GLN A 206 22.16 -12.21 -4.00
N ALA A 207 21.53 -11.31 -3.26
CA ALA A 207 20.07 -11.33 -3.05
C ALA A 207 19.31 -11.14 -4.37
N ALA A 208 19.75 -10.22 -5.23
CA ALA A 208 19.15 -10.02 -6.54
C ALA A 208 19.35 -11.26 -7.43
N LEU A 209 20.55 -11.82 -7.49
CA LEU A 209 20.82 -13.06 -8.26
C LEU A 209 19.95 -14.21 -7.74
N ALA A 210 19.90 -14.42 -6.41
CA ALA A 210 19.05 -15.45 -5.79
C ALA A 210 17.56 -15.28 -6.12
N LEU A 211 17.09 -14.04 -6.30
CA LEU A 211 15.73 -13.76 -6.75
C LEU A 211 15.53 -14.10 -8.22
N PHE A 212 16.47 -13.68 -9.10
CA PHE A 212 16.37 -13.90 -10.55
C PHE A 212 16.58 -15.37 -10.94
N GLU A 213 17.28 -16.16 -10.14
CA GLU A 213 17.47 -17.61 -10.34
C GLU A 213 16.20 -18.42 -10.00
N LYS A 214 15.20 -17.80 -9.39
CA LYS A 214 13.94 -18.45 -8.97
C LYS A 214 12.73 -17.99 -9.81
N PRO A 215 12.40 -18.67 -10.93
CA PRO A 215 11.25 -18.32 -11.76
C PRO A 215 9.94 -18.18 -10.98
N THR A 216 9.73 -19.02 -9.97
CA THR A 216 8.57 -18.92 -9.06
C THR A 216 8.50 -17.55 -8.39
N ALA A 217 9.62 -17.04 -7.85
CA ALA A 217 9.65 -15.76 -7.16
C ALA A 217 9.37 -14.59 -8.12
N LEU A 218 9.89 -14.66 -9.36
CA LEU A 218 9.65 -13.66 -10.39
C LEU A 218 8.16 -13.65 -10.82
N LEU A 219 7.56 -14.82 -11.04
CA LEU A 219 6.15 -14.94 -11.42
C LEU A 219 5.22 -14.47 -10.29
N LEU A 220 5.53 -14.79 -9.03
CA LEU A 220 4.79 -14.29 -7.87
C LEU A 220 4.98 -12.77 -7.71
N GLY A 221 6.16 -12.25 -8.00
CA GLY A 221 6.44 -10.80 -8.07
C GLY A 221 5.62 -10.12 -9.16
N GLY A 222 5.50 -10.72 -10.34
CA GLY A 222 4.63 -10.26 -11.42
C GLY A 222 3.15 -10.27 -11.04
N ALA A 223 2.66 -11.32 -10.39
CA ALA A 223 1.30 -11.39 -9.87
C ALA A 223 1.03 -10.31 -8.81
N PHE A 224 1.99 -10.05 -7.93
CA PHE A 224 1.91 -8.96 -6.96
C PHE A 224 1.88 -7.59 -7.64
N ALA A 225 2.69 -7.39 -8.68
CA ALA A 225 2.66 -6.15 -9.47
C ALA A 225 1.29 -5.93 -10.13
N CYS A 226 0.67 -6.97 -10.68
CA CYS A 226 -0.69 -6.92 -11.22
C CYS A 226 -1.72 -6.53 -10.14
N LEU A 227 -1.63 -7.10 -8.95
CA LEU A 227 -2.50 -6.74 -7.82
C LEU A 227 -2.33 -5.27 -7.43
N VAL A 228 -1.08 -4.80 -7.26
CA VAL A 228 -0.80 -3.40 -6.87
C VAL A 228 -1.24 -2.44 -7.98
N PHE A 229 -1.06 -2.80 -9.25
CA PHE A 229 -1.52 -2.02 -10.40
C PHE A 229 -3.03 -1.75 -10.35
N VAL A 230 -3.83 -2.81 -10.14
CA VAL A 230 -5.28 -2.69 -10.00
C VAL A 230 -5.64 -1.86 -8.77
N ASN A 231 -4.98 -2.12 -7.64
CA ASN A 231 -5.26 -1.42 -6.39
C ASN A 231 -4.97 0.09 -6.49
N VAL A 232 -3.87 0.48 -7.09
CA VAL A 232 -3.50 1.89 -7.28
C VAL A 232 -4.46 2.57 -8.26
N GLY A 233 -4.79 1.92 -9.38
CA GLY A 233 -5.74 2.45 -10.34
C GLY A 233 -7.12 2.67 -9.75
N TYR A 234 -7.63 1.68 -9.03
CA TYR A 234 -8.91 1.73 -8.33
C TYR A 234 -8.93 2.82 -7.25
N LEU A 235 -7.95 2.84 -6.34
CA LEU A 235 -7.89 3.82 -5.25
C LEU A 235 -7.82 5.26 -5.77
N THR A 236 -7.18 5.46 -6.92
CA THR A 236 -7.06 6.78 -7.53
C THR A 236 -8.38 7.28 -8.10
N TRP A 237 -9.06 6.44 -8.88
CA TRP A 237 -10.18 6.91 -9.71
C TRP A 237 -11.57 6.56 -9.18
N MET A 238 -11.70 5.63 -8.22
CA MET A 238 -13.00 5.21 -7.73
C MET A 238 -13.81 6.32 -7.05
N PRO A 239 -13.23 7.21 -6.22
CA PRO A 239 -13.98 8.33 -5.68
C PRO A 239 -14.55 9.24 -6.78
N THR A 240 -13.72 9.58 -7.79
CA THR A 240 -14.15 10.37 -8.95
C THR A 240 -15.22 9.65 -9.76
N PHE A 241 -15.06 8.35 -10.01
CA PHE A 241 -16.04 7.54 -10.72
C PHE A 241 -17.41 7.52 -10.04
N LEU A 242 -17.46 7.31 -8.72
CA LEU A 242 -18.69 7.30 -7.96
C LEU A 242 -19.37 8.69 -7.95
N HIS A 243 -18.57 9.75 -7.85
CA HIS A 243 -19.06 11.12 -7.91
C HIS A 243 -19.64 11.46 -9.28
N GLU A 244 -18.91 11.22 -10.36
CA GLU A 244 -19.32 11.60 -11.72
C GLU A 244 -20.44 10.72 -12.28
N LYS A 245 -20.37 9.40 -12.06
CA LYS A 245 -21.34 8.46 -12.65
C LYS A 245 -22.68 8.45 -11.92
N PHE A 246 -22.65 8.55 -10.59
CA PHE A 246 -23.87 8.39 -9.77
C PHE A 246 -24.30 9.67 -9.06
N GLY A 247 -23.59 10.80 -9.24
CA GLY A 247 -23.90 12.06 -8.59
C GLY A 247 -23.75 12.04 -7.07
N LEU A 248 -22.94 11.09 -6.52
CA LEU A 248 -22.71 11.02 -5.08
C LEU A 248 -21.92 12.26 -4.62
N SER A 249 -22.20 12.74 -3.42
CA SER A 249 -21.37 13.78 -2.82
C SER A 249 -19.90 13.31 -2.67
N ILE A 250 -18.96 14.24 -2.61
CA ILE A 250 -17.52 13.91 -2.44
C ILE A 250 -17.31 13.06 -1.19
N THR A 251 -18.02 13.37 -0.10
CA THR A 251 -18.00 12.60 1.15
C THR A 251 -18.50 11.17 0.95
N GLN A 252 -19.65 11.01 0.29
CA GLN A 252 -20.23 9.68 0.03
C GLN A 252 -19.36 8.85 -0.91
N ALA A 253 -18.86 9.47 -1.97
CA ALA A 253 -17.98 8.83 -2.94
C ALA A 253 -16.65 8.38 -2.29
N GLY A 254 -16.03 9.26 -1.49
CA GLY A 254 -14.81 8.97 -0.74
C GLY A 254 -15.02 7.83 0.26
N PHE A 255 -16.07 7.90 1.09
CA PHE A 255 -16.38 6.83 2.05
C PHE A 255 -16.67 5.51 1.35
N SER A 256 -17.60 5.49 0.41
CA SER A 256 -18.05 4.25 -0.23
C SER A 256 -16.93 3.54 -1.00
N SER A 257 -16.09 4.30 -1.70
CA SER A 257 -14.94 3.74 -2.43
C SER A 257 -13.93 3.04 -1.51
N MET A 258 -13.75 3.53 -0.29
CA MET A 258 -12.77 2.98 0.65
C MET A 258 -13.38 1.91 1.56
N PHE A 259 -14.58 2.14 2.11
CA PHE A 259 -15.19 1.30 3.13
C PHE A 259 -15.50 -0.12 2.64
N TYR A 260 -16.29 -0.26 1.58
CA TYR A 260 -16.74 -1.57 1.13
C TYR A 260 -15.57 -2.46 0.70
N HIS A 261 -14.61 -1.89 0.00
CA HIS A 261 -13.42 -2.65 -0.41
C HIS A 261 -12.57 -3.10 0.79
N HIS A 262 -12.22 -2.19 1.71
CA HIS A 262 -11.25 -2.50 2.75
C HIS A 262 -11.84 -3.36 3.87
N ILE A 263 -13.12 -3.20 4.23
CA ILE A 263 -13.74 -4.05 5.25
C ILE A 263 -13.84 -5.51 4.78
N PHE A 264 -14.17 -5.72 3.50
CA PHE A 264 -14.22 -7.06 2.93
C PHE A 264 -12.83 -7.61 2.60
N ALA A 265 -11.84 -6.77 2.30
CA ALA A 265 -10.44 -7.19 2.19
C ALA A 265 -9.92 -7.72 3.53
N PHE A 266 -10.23 -7.05 4.63
CA PHE A 266 -9.90 -7.54 5.97
C PHE A 266 -10.52 -8.91 6.25
N ALA A 267 -11.82 -9.09 5.96
CA ALA A 267 -12.48 -10.38 6.09
C ALA A 267 -11.84 -11.45 5.18
N GLY A 268 -11.47 -11.08 3.95
CA GLY A 268 -10.78 -11.95 3.00
C GLY A 268 -9.39 -12.40 3.47
N VAL A 269 -8.62 -11.51 4.11
CA VAL A 269 -7.32 -11.86 4.70
C VAL A 269 -7.48 -12.91 5.80
N LEU A 270 -8.47 -12.74 6.69
CA LEU A 270 -8.72 -13.70 7.77
C LEU A 270 -9.19 -15.04 7.24
N ALA A 271 -10.17 -15.05 6.34
CA ALA A 271 -10.71 -16.26 5.72
C ALA A 271 -9.64 -16.99 4.88
N GLY A 272 -8.90 -16.22 4.05
CA GLY A 272 -7.84 -16.73 3.20
C GLY A 272 -6.68 -17.33 4.00
N GLY A 273 -6.26 -16.70 5.07
CA GLY A 273 -5.23 -17.20 5.97
C GLY A 273 -5.65 -18.50 6.65
N TRP A 274 -6.81 -18.48 7.29
CA TRP A 274 -7.34 -19.67 7.99
C TRP A 274 -7.51 -20.88 7.05
N TYR A 275 -8.13 -20.67 5.90
CA TYR A 275 -8.38 -21.74 4.93
C TYR A 275 -7.08 -22.26 4.31
N SER A 276 -6.16 -21.35 4.03
CA SER A 276 -4.85 -21.67 3.46
C SER A 276 -4.00 -22.53 4.40
N ASP A 277 -3.97 -22.21 5.70
CA ASP A 277 -3.24 -22.99 6.67
C ASP A 277 -3.81 -24.41 6.79
N LYS A 278 -5.13 -24.54 6.81
CA LYS A 278 -5.81 -25.86 6.85
C LYS A 278 -5.49 -26.72 5.63
N ILE A 279 -5.38 -26.12 4.44
CA ILE A 279 -5.07 -26.89 3.21
C ILE A 279 -3.57 -27.14 3.06
N ALA A 280 -2.72 -26.23 3.52
CA ALA A 280 -1.27 -26.34 3.39
C ALA A 280 -0.67 -27.55 4.13
N ILE A 281 -1.38 -28.12 5.10
CA ILE A 281 -1.03 -29.41 5.73
C ILE A 281 -0.85 -30.51 4.68
N LYS A 282 -1.59 -30.44 3.57
CA LYS A 282 -1.51 -31.38 2.44
C LYS A 282 -0.44 -30.98 1.39
N GLY A 283 0.32 -29.90 1.63
CA GLY A 283 1.41 -29.42 0.78
C GLY A 283 1.37 -27.90 0.50
N ASN A 284 2.53 -27.26 0.60
CA ASN A 284 2.67 -25.80 0.43
C ASN A 284 2.20 -25.28 -0.94
N HIS A 285 2.26 -26.09 -2.00
CA HIS A 285 1.78 -25.72 -3.33
C HIS A 285 0.28 -25.34 -3.35
N LYS A 286 -0.49 -25.82 -2.37
CA LYS A 286 -1.94 -25.50 -2.29
C LYS A 286 -2.20 -24.04 -1.94
N ARG A 287 -1.23 -23.33 -1.31
CA ARG A 287 -1.32 -21.89 -1.09
C ARG A 287 -1.35 -21.10 -2.39
N LEU A 288 -0.63 -21.56 -3.43
CA LEU A 288 -0.66 -20.93 -4.75
C LEU A 288 -2.01 -21.12 -5.43
N ILE A 289 -2.68 -22.27 -5.21
CA ILE A 289 -4.05 -22.47 -5.71
C ILE A 289 -5.00 -21.44 -5.12
N ILE A 290 -4.92 -21.19 -3.80
CA ILE A 290 -5.76 -20.20 -3.13
C ILE A 290 -5.44 -18.78 -3.64
N GLN A 291 -4.16 -18.47 -3.86
CA GLN A 291 -3.76 -17.19 -4.45
C GLN A 291 -4.32 -17.01 -5.87
N SER A 292 -4.22 -18.02 -6.71
CA SER A 292 -4.76 -17.95 -8.08
C SER A 292 -6.28 -17.80 -8.07
N LEU A 293 -7.00 -18.53 -7.18
CA LEU A 293 -8.44 -18.37 -7.00
C LEU A 293 -8.80 -16.94 -6.53
N GLY A 294 -8.03 -16.37 -5.62
CA GLY A 294 -8.23 -14.97 -5.19
C GLY A 294 -8.18 -13.99 -6.37
N LEU A 295 -7.23 -14.15 -7.29
CA LEU A 295 -7.13 -13.29 -8.47
C LEU A 295 -8.24 -13.56 -9.50
N PHE A 296 -8.46 -14.83 -9.87
CA PHE A 296 -9.48 -15.16 -10.89
C PHE A 296 -10.90 -14.86 -10.42
N CYS A 297 -11.24 -15.17 -9.16
CA CYS A 297 -12.56 -14.84 -8.61
C CYS A 297 -12.73 -13.35 -8.33
N GLY A 298 -11.64 -12.60 -8.12
CA GLY A 298 -11.68 -11.13 -7.98
C GLY A 298 -11.91 -10.42 -9.31
N ALA A 299 -11.42 -10.96 -10.43
CA ALA A 299 -11.50 -10.33 -11.75
C ALA A 299 -12.94 -10.00 -12.20
N PRO A 300 -13.95 -10.85 -12.07
CA PRO A 300 -15.34 -10.53 -12.41
C PRO A 300 -15.89 -9.34 -11.62
N PHE A 301 -15.52 -9.21 -10.34
CA PHE A 301 -15.96 -8.08 -9.52
C PHE A 301 -15.29 -6.77 -9.96
N ILE A 302 -14.01 -6.81 -10.36
CA ILE A 302 -13.33 -5.63 -10.94
C ILE A 302 -14.00 -5.23 -12.25
N PHE A 303 -14.32 -6.17 -13.12
CA PHE A 303 -15.08 -5.88 -14.34
C PHE A 303 -16.42 -5.23 -14.03
N LEU A 304 -17.16 -5.77 -13.05
CA LEU A 304 -18.46 -5.27 -12.64
C LEU A 304 -18.40 -3.85 -12.05
N LEU A 305 -17.26 -3.42 -11.46
CA LEU A 305 -17.12 -2.05 -10.94
C LEU A 305 -17.43 -1.00 -12.02
N GLY A 306 -16.83 -1.12 -13.19
CA GLY A 306 -17.05 -0.17 -14.26
C GLY A 306 -18.42 -0.33 -14.94
N GLN A 307 -18.91 -1.57 -15.10
CA GLN A 307 -20.17 -1.87 -15.81
C GLN A 307 -21.42 -1.75 -14.94
N SER A 308 -21.28 -1.46 -13.65
CA SER A 308 -22.43 -1.32 -12.73
C SER A 308 -23.34 -0.16 -13.13
N GLY A 309 -24.65 -0.42 -13.15
CA GLY A 309 -25.69 0.60 -13.43
C GLY A 309 -26.18 1.35 -12.19
N THR A 310 -25.85 0.88 -10.99
CA THR A 310 -26.32 1.47 -9.73
C THR A 310 -25.21 1.49 -8.68
N PRO A 311 -25.25 2.44 -7.71
CA PRO A 311 -24.30 2.48 -6.61
C PRO A 311 -24.26 1.18 -5.81
N PHE A 312 -25.41 0.55 -5.58
CA PHE A 312 -25.50 -0.69 -4.81
C PHE A 312 -24.72 -1.85 -5.46
N VAL A 313 -24.83 -2.02 -6.77
CA VAL A 313 -24.07 -3.03 -7.52
C VAL A 313 -22.57 -2.73 -7.46
N THR A 314 -22.19 -1.45 -7.53
CA THR A 314 -20.78 -1.04 -7.37
C THR A 314 -20.26 -1.39 -5.97
N TYR A 315 -21.06 -1.15 -4.91
CA TYR A 315 -20.65 -1.49 -3.54
C TYR A 315 -20.49 -3.00 -3.35
N ALA A 316 -21.40 -3.82 -3.91
CA ALA A 316 -21.28 -5.25 -3.90
C ALA A 316 -20.03 -5.73 -4.68
N ALA A 317 -19.74 -5.10 -5.81
CA ALA A 317 -18.54 -5.37 -6.58
C ALA A 317 -17.25 -4.99 -5.83
N LEU A 318 -17.23 -3.81 -5.14
CA LEU A 318 -16.13 -3.42 -4.26
C LEU A 318 -15.92 -4.42 -3.12
N ALA A 319 -16.98 -4.90 -2.51
CA ALA A 319 -16.94 -5.90 -1.44
C ALA A 319 -16.36 -7.23 -1.95
N GLY A 320 -16.84 -7.74 -3.08
CA GLY A 320 -16.32 -8.96 -3.72
C GLY A 320 -14.86 -8.82 -4.13
N PHE A 321 -14.50 -7.73 -4.79
CA PHE A 321 -13.11 -7.42 -5.15
C PHE A 321 -12.21 -7.39 -3.91
N GLY A 322 -12.61 -6.66 -2.86
CA GLY A 322 -11.87 -6.59 -1.61
C GLY A 322 -11.67 -7.97 -0.97
N PHE A 323 -12.73 -8.77 -0.86
CA PHE A 323 -12.68 -10.10 -0.26
C PHE A 323 -11.68 -11.03 -0.96
N PHE A 324 -11.75 -11.13 -2.28
CA PHE A 324 -10.85 -11.98 -3.05
C PHE A 324 -9.42 -11.45 -3.11
N ARG A 325 -9.24 -10.12 -3.09
CA ARG A 325 -7.94 -9.50 -2.87
C ARG A 325 -7.32 -9.93 -1.54
N GLY A 326 -8.10 -9.89 -0.46
CA GLY A 326 -7.65 -10.31 0.86
C GLY A 326 -7.22 -11.78 0.91
N ILE A 327 -7.94 -12.68 0.22
CA ILE A 327 -7.55 -14.10 0.09
C ILE A 327 -6.17 -14.24 -0.56
N TYR A 328 -5.87 -13.47 -1.61
CA TYR A 328 -4.56 -13.46 -2.25
C TYR A 328 -3.48 -12.94 -1.29
N GLU A 329 -3.71 -11.79 -0.66
CA GLU A 329 -2.72 -11.10 0.21
C GLU A 329 -2.32 -11.94 1.43
N ALA A 330 -3.25 -12.72 1.99
CA ALA A 330 -2.98 -13.62 3.12
C ALA A 330 -1.83 -14.61 2.86
N ASN A 331 -1.59 -14.96 1.60
CA ASN A 331 -0.59 -15.95 1.23
C ASN A 331 0.67 -15.35 0.57
N LEU A 332 0.70 -14.06 0.28
CA LEU A 332 1.74 -13.41 -0.51
C LEU A 332 3.14 -13.68 0.03
N TYR A 333 3.39 -13.33 1.27
CA TYR A 333 4.73 -13.50 1.87
C TYR A 333 5.04 -14.95 2.18
N THR A 334 4.05 -15.74 2.59
CA THR A 334 4.23 -17.15 2.94
C THR A 334 4.71 -17.96 1.74
N THR A 335 4.13 -17.72 0.56
CA THR A 335 4.53 -18.40 -0.68
C THR A 335 5.90 -17.92 -1.18
N LEU A 336 6.18 -16.62 -1.12
CA LEU A 336 7.51 -16.09 -1.45
C LEU A 336 8.60 -16.66 -0.53
N PHE A 337 8.33 -16.76 0.78
CA PHE A 337 9.28 -17.29 1.74
C PHE A 337 9.53 -18.79 1.59
N SER A 338 8.67 -19.54 0.91
CA SER A 338 8.91 -20.95 0.61
C SER A 338 9.92 -21.18 -0.51
N VAL A 339 10.26 -20.16 -1.30
CA VAL A 339 11.20 -20.25 -2.43
C VAL A 339 12.45 -19.35 -2.24
N ILE A 340 12.42 -18.40 -1.32
CA ILE A 340 13.52 -17.46 -1.05
C ILE A 340 14.21 -17.83 0.26
N ALA A 341 15.55 -17.99 0.21
CA ALA A 341 16.37 -18.30 1.38
C ALA A 341 16.19 -17.24 2.47
N PRO A 342 16.14 -17.64 3.76
CA PRO A 342 15.86 -16.74 4.89
C PRO A 342 16.72 -15.47 4.91
N ALA A 343 18.02 -15.61 4.58
CA ALA A 343 18.96 -14.49 4.55
C ALA A 343 18.57 -13.39 3.54
N PHE A 344 17.89 -13.73 2.44
CA PHE A 344 17.58 -12.80 1.35
C PHE A 344 16.12 -12.33 1.32
N ARG A 345 15.25 -12.82 2.24
CA ARG A 345 13.79 -12.53 2.24
C ARG A 345 13.48 -11.03 2.26
N ALA A 346 14.11 -10.28 3.15
CA ALA A 346 13.83 -8.85 3.30
C ALA A 346 14.20 -8.05 2.03
N THR A 347 15.40 -8.31 1.48
CA THR A 347 15.88 -7.64 0.26
C THR A 347 15.03 -8.02 -0.95
N SER A 348 14.69 -9.30 -1.09
CA SER A 348 13.83 -9.77 -2.19
C SER A 348 12.43 -9.16 -2.14
N ILE A 349 11.82 -9.05 -0.95
CA ILE A 349 10.53 -8.34 -0.78
C ILE A 349 10.68 -6.87 -1.18
N GLY A 350 11.76 -6.21 -0.79
CA GLY A 350 12.03 -4.83 -1.17
C GLY A 350 12.10 -4.64 -2.69
N LEU A 351 12.84 -5.52 -3.39
CA LEU A 351 12.97 -5.49 -4.84
C LEU A 351 11.64 -5.79 -5.56
N ILE A 352 10.91 -6.80 -5.10
CA ILE A 352 9.58 -7.14 -5.63
C ILE A 352 8.59 -5.98 -5.40
N SER A 353 8.62 -5.36 -4.22
CA SER A 353 7.77 -4.22 -3.92
C SER A 353 8.12 -3.01 -4.78
N MET A 354 9.40 -2.70 -4.94
CA MET A 354 9.85 -1.64 -5.85
C MET A 354 9.32 -1.89 -7.28
N PHE A 355 9.50 -3.09 -7.81
CA PHE A 355 8.99 -3.45 -9.14
C PHE A 355 7.46 -3.28 -9.22
N ALA A 356 6.72 -3.74 -8.21
CA ALA A 356 5.27 -3.63 -8.16
C ALA A 356 4.81 -2.16 -8.13
N PHE A 357 5.42 -1.31 -7.31
CA PHE A 357 5.08 0.12 -7.25
C PHE A 357 5.44 0.86 -8.53
N VAL A 358 6.63 0.62 -9.09
CA VAL A 358 7.05 1.23 -10.36
C VAL A 358 6.10 0.86 -11.50
N THR A 359 5.74 -0.42 -11.61
CA THR A 359 4.77 -0.88 -12.62
C THR A 359 3.38 -0.28 -12.37
N SER A 360 2.93 -0.25 -11.12
CA SER A 360 1.60 0.26 -10.75
C SER A 360 1.45 1.76 -10.92
N ALA A 361 2.55 2.51 -10.94
CA ALA A 361 2.55 3.95 -11.22
C ALA A 361 1.96 4.29 -12.60
N LEU A 362 1.94 3.35 -13.51
CA LEU A 362 1.33 3.54 -14.83
C LEU A 362 -0.21 3.60 -14.78
N ALA A 363 -0.86 2.93 -13.81
CA ALA A 363 -2.30 2.78 -13.77
C ALA A 363 -3.07 4.12 -13.65
N PRO A 364 -2.74 5.05 -12.72
CA PRO A 364 -3.44 6.32 -12.62
C PRO A 364 -3.33 7.18 -13.88
N PHE A 365 -2.13 7.22 -14.47
CA PHE A 365 -1.90 7.98 -15.70
C PHE A 365 -2.71 7.42 -16.86
N PHE A 366 -2.64 6.11 -17.12
CA PHE A 366 -3.37 5.51 -18.23
C PHE A 366 -4.88 5.65 -18.09
N LEU A 367 -5.42 5.46 -16.88
CA LEU A 367 -6.85 5.66 -16.64
C LEU A 367 -7.26 7.12 -16.89
N GLY A 368 -6.46 8.09 -16.44
CA GLY A 368 -6.71 9.52 -16.70
C GLY A 368 -6.59 9.89 -18.17
N TYR A 369 -5.59 9.33 -18.86
CA TYR A 369 -5.36 9.57 -20.30
C TYR A 369 -6.47 8.97 -21.17
N LEU A 370 -6.94 7.77 -20.83
CA LEU A 370 -8.00 7.08 -21.57
C LEU A 370 -9.42 7.57 -21.22
N LYS A 371 -9.59 8.25 -20.09
CA LYS A 371 -10.91 8.72 -19.64
C LYS A 371 -11.69 9.52 -20.68
N PRO A 372 -11.12 10.49 -21.44
CA PRO A 372 -11.87 11.25 -22.43
C PRO A 372 -12.40 10.40 -23.59
N THR A 373 -11.75 9.28 -23.91
CA THR A 373 -12.09 8.41 -25.06
C THR A 373 -12.91 7.20 -24.67
N LEU A 374 -12.53 6.49 -23.61
CA LEU A 374 -13.16 5.25 -23.16
C LEU A 374 -14.06 5.44 -21.94
N GLY A 375 -13.93 6.57 -21.22
CA GLY A 375 -14.59 6.78 -19.95
C GLY A 375 -13.96 5.96 -18.79
N LEU A 376 -14.26 6.35 -17.56
CA LEU A 376 -13.79 5.61 -16.36
C LEU A 376 -14.45 4.23 -16.22
N SER A 377 -15.66 4.05 -16.75
CA SER A 377 -16.37 2.77 -16.73
C SER A 377 -15.55 1.64 -17.37
N ASP A 378 -15.14 1.85 -18.61
CA ASP A 378 -14.40 0.84 -19.36
C ASP A 378 -12.95 0.74 -18.88
N GLY A 379 -12.33 1.87 -18.51
CA GLY A 379 -11.00 1.89 -17.92
C GLY A 379 -10.90 1.07 -16.63
N LEU A 380 -11.83 1.26 -15.70
CA LEU A 380 -11.87 0.49 -14.45
C LEU A 380 -12.19 -1.00 -14.70
N SER A 381 -13.11 -1.29 -15.64
CA SER A 381 -13.40 -2.67 -16.04
C SER A 381 -12.18 -3.38 -16.62
N ALA A 382 -11.39 -2.69 -17.45
CA ALA A 382 -10.20 -3.24 -18.09
C ALA A 382 -9.11 -3.66 -17.07
N LEU A 383 -9.12 -3.11 -15.87
CA LEU A 383 -8.21 -3.54 -14.80
C LEU A 383 -8.35 -5.03 -14.44
N CYS A 384 -9.50 -5.66 -14.74
CA CYS A 384 -9.69 -7.10 -14.53
C CYS A 384 -8.67 -7.94 -15.31
N LEU A 385 -8.21 -7.46 -16.47
CA LEU A 385 -7.20 -8.16 -17.28
C LEU A 385 -5.87 -8.31 -16.53
N ALA A 386 -5.48 -7.32 -15.73
CA ALA A 386 -4.30 -7.42 -14.89
C ALA A 386 -4.46 -8.50 -13.81
N TYR A 387 -5.65 -8.65 -13.21
CA TYR A 387 -5.92 -9.73 -12.26
C TYR A 387 -5.87 -11.11 -12.92
N ILE A 388 -6.42 -11.25 -14.12
CA ILE A 388 -6.33 -12.47 -14.91
C ILE A 388 -4.87 -12.81 -15.21
N LEU A 389 -4.08 -11.83 -15.66
CA LEU A 389 -2.65 -11.99 -15.92
C LEU A 389 -1.89 -12.43 -14.66
N GLY A 390 -2.16 -11.77 -13.52
CA GLY A 390 -1.60 -12.17 -12.22
C GLY A 390 -1.95 -13.60 -11.84
N GLY A 391 -3.21 -14.02 -12.04
CA GLY A 391 -3.68 -15.38 -11.82
C GLY A 391 -2.95 -16.39 -12.71
N ILE A 392 -2.73 -16.06 -13.98
CA ILE A 392 -1.96 -16.88 -14.93
C ILE A 392 -0.51 -17.01 -14.45
N CYS A 393 0.13 -15.93 -14.01
CA CYS A 393 1.49 -15.98 -13.45
C CYS A 393 1.59 -16.96 -12.27
N VAL A 394 0.62 -16.92 -11.33
CA VAL A 394 0.59 -17.85 -10.20
C VAL A 394 0.40 -19.31 -10.67
N LEU A 395 -0.48 -19.57 -11.65
CA LEU A 395 -0.69 -20.91 -12.19
C LEU A 395 0.55 -21.45 -12.93
N ILE A 396 1.25 -20.61 -13.70
CA ILE A 396 2.50 -20.98 -14.36
C ILE A 396 3.56 -21.32 -13.30
N ALA A 397 3.70 -20.49 -12.26
CA ALA A 397 4.60 -20.75 -11.14
C ALA A 397 4.29 -22.11 -10.49
N LEU A 398 3.01 -22.36 -10.19
CA LEU A 398 2.54 -23.61 -9.56
C LEU A 398 2.86 -24.84 -10.40
N LYS A 399 2.54 -24.77 -11.71
CA LYS A 399 2.60 -25.94 -12.60
C LYS A 399 4.03 -26.32 -12.97
N TYR A 400 4.89 -25.32 -13.24
CA TYR A 400 6.17 -25.59 -13.89
C TYR A 400 7.38 -25.41 -12.98
N PHE A 401 7.34 -24.50 -11.98
CA PHE A 401 8.56 -24.08 -11.28
C PHE A 401 8.53 -24.32 -9.77
N PHE A 402 7.38 -24.20 -9.12
CA PHE A 402 7.29 -24.19 -7.66
C PHE A 402 7.92 -25.41 -6.98
N LYS A 403 7.73 -26.62 -7.57
CA LYS A 403 8.27 -27.85 -7.01
C LYS A 403 9.81 -27.88 -7.01
N GLN A 404 10.43 -27.27 -8.01
CA GLN A 404 11.89 -27.19 -8.14
C GLN A 404 12.47 -26.07 -7.27
N ASP A 405 11.76 -24.94 -7.15
CA ASP A 405 12.22 -23.78 -6.44
C ASP A 405 11.96 -23.85 -4.92
N CYS A 406 11.03 -24.70 -4.48
CA CYS A 406 10.63 -24.80 -3.08
C CYS A 406 11.79 -25.31 -2.22
N ILE A 407 12.10 -24.55 -1.16
CA ILE A 407 13.12 -24.90 -0.19
C ILE A 407 12.52 -25.98 0.74
N PRO A 408 13.19 -27.15 0.90
CA PRO A 408 12.73 -28.16 1.84
C PRO A 408 12.63 -27.59 3.26
N LEU A 409 11.51 -27.87 3.94
CA LEU A 409 11.41 -27.56 5.35
C LEU A 409 12.43 -28.41 6.12
N THR A 410 13.43 -27.77 6.71
CA THR A 410 14.30 -28.43 7.68
C THR A 410 13.44 -28.90 8.86
N LYS A 411 13.61 -30.15 9.30
CA LYS A 411 12.79 -30.79 10.36
C LYS A 411 12.94 -30.17 11.77
N GLU A 412 13.44 -28.94 11.87
CA GLU A 412 13.72 -28.23 13.13
C GLU A 412 12.98 -26.88 13.23
N GLN A 413 11.73 -26.82 12.81
CA GLN A 413 10.86 -25.68 13.17
C GLN A 413 9.45 -26.13 13.51
#